data_822ead17c9b47fced3b3e22cbb4fdfeb
#
_entry.id   822ead17c9b47fced3b3e22cbb4fdfeb
#
_cell.length_a   1.000
_cell.length_b   1.000
_cell.length_c   1.000
_cell.angle_alpha   90.00
_cell.angle_beta   90.00
_cell.angle_gamma   90.00
#
_symmetry.space_group_name_H-M   'P 1'
#
loop_
_entity.id
_entity.type
_entity.pdbx_description
1 polymer ?
#
loop_
_entity_poly.entity_id
_entity_poly.type
_entity_poly.pdbx_seq_one_letter_code
_entity_poly.pdbx_strand_id
1 'polypeptide(L)'
;MHAGWMALRTLSSDQSVKSAKLKPGTLKRIFSYATPYKSTFLIFLACLIADAVLTVATPLLLRELIDAGVIPKNRTVVTTMALAVALLALLTAFVNIVIRWISAKIGEGLIYDLRSQVFRHVQEQSIAFFTRTQTGALISRINSDVIGAQRAFTSTFSGIISNALTLLLVVGTMLALSWQITLASLLLLPVFLAPTKWIGGKLQGLTRDSFQINAEMSS
;
A
#
# COMPACT_ATOMS: atom_id res chain seq x y z
N MET A 1 -32.17 25.95 -1.76
CA MET A 1 -30.87 25.38 -2.18
C MET A 1 -29.98 24.84 -1.03
N HIS A 2 -30.43 24.85 0.23
CA HIS A 2 -29.60 24.45 1.39
C HIS A 2 -29.56 22.93 1.70
N ALA A 3 -30.44 22.13 1.13
CA ALA A 3 -30.49 20.68 1.46
C ALA A 3 -29.37 19.84 0.82
N GLY A 4 -28.82 20.25 -0.31
CA GLY A 4 -27.74 19.51 -1.00
C GLY A 4 -26.40 19.54 -0.30
N TRP A 5 -26.09 20.61 0.41
CA TRP A 5 -24.82 20.80 1.12
C TRP A 5 -24.74 20.04 2.44
N MET A 6 -25.87 19.84 3.12
CA MET A 6 -25.92 18.97 4.31
C MET A 6 -25.68 17.49 3.95
N ALA A 7 -26.17 17.02 2.80
CA ALA A 7 -25.93 15.66 2.34
C ALA A 7 -24.45 15.38 2.01
N LEU A 8 -23.71 16.36 1.48
CA LEU A 8 -22.27 16.24 1.24
C LEU A 8 -21.44 16.25 2.54
N ARG A 9 -21.91 16.96 3.56
CA ARG A 9 -21.27 17.03 4.88
C ARG A 9 -21.36 15.69 5.64
N THR A 10 -22.42 14.94 5.45
CA THR A 10 -22.59 13.59 6.05
C THR A 10 -21.72 12.54 5.36
N LEU A 11 -21.36 12.72 4.09
CA LEU A 11 -20.50 11.79 3.34
C LEU A 11 -19.01 11.92 3.67
N SER A 12 -18.55 13.11 4.10
CA SER A 12 -17.12 13.36 4.42
C SER A 12 -16.73 13.04 5.86
N SER A 13 -17.71 12.81 6.75
CA SER A 13 -17.51 12.65 8.18
C SER A 13 -18.10 11.34 8.72
N ASP A 14 -18.06 10.27 7.95
CA ASP A 14 -18.53 8.97 8.46
C ASP A 14 -17.52 8.41 9.48
N GLN A 15 -17.58 8.97 10.70
CA GLN A 15 -16.85 8.45 11.86
C GLN A 15 -17.27 7.02 12.21
N SER A 16 -18.39 6.54 11.66
CA SER A 16 -18.89 5.18 11.86
C SER A 16 -17.94 4.14 11.27
N VAL A 17 -17.17 4.50 10.24
CA VAL A 17 -16.16 3.62 9.62
C VAL A 17 -14.97 3.39 10.56
N LYS A 18 -14.59 4.37 11.39
CA LYS A 18 -13.47 4.22 12.36
C LYS A 18 -13.84 3.33 13.55
N SER A 19 -15.12 3.19 13.85
CA SER A 19 -15.64 2.36 14.95
C SER A 19 -16.25 1.03 14.48
N ALA A 20 -16.34 0.80 13.18
CA ALA A 20 -16.88 -0.43 12.63
C ALA A 20 -15.92 -1.60 12.92
N LYS A 21 -16.17 -2.32 14.00
CA LYS A 21 -15.52 -3.62 14.26
C LYS A 21 -15.87 -4.55 13.10
N LEU A 22 -14.87 -5.04 12.40
CA LEU A 22 -15.04 -6.07 11.38
C LEU A 22 -15.82 -7.24 11.97
N LYS A 23 -16.96 -7.60 11.39
CA LYS A 23 -17.74 -8.77 11.83
C LYS A 23 -16.84 -10.01 11.79
N PRO A 24 -16.90 -10.88 12.81
CA PRO A 24 -16.14 -12.14 12.78
C PRO A 24 -16.50 -12.91 11.51
N GLY A 25 -15.50 -13.31 10.73
CA GLY A 25 -15.68 -14.00 9.44
C GLY A 25 -15.49 -13.11 8.18
N THR A 26 -15.49 -11.77 8.29
CA THR A 26 -15.26 -10.89 7.13
C THR A 26 -13.89 -11.13 6.50
N LEU A 27 -12.84 -11.30 7.30
CA LEU A 27 -11.51 -11.64 6.80
C LEU A 27 -11.50 -12.98 6.05
N LYS A 28 -12.17 -14.01 6.59
CA LYS A 28 -12.27 -15.33 5.93
C LYS A 28 -12.98 -15.23 4.58
N ARG A 29 -14.02 -14.42 4.47
CA ARG A 29 -14.70 -14.15 3.19
C ARG A 29 -13.80 -13.41 2.20
N ILE A 30 -13.04 -12.40 2.65
CA ILE A 30 -12.08 -11.68 1.81
C ILE A 30 -11.03 -12.65 1.27
N PHE A 31 -10.45 -13.51 2.11
CA PHE A 31 -9.52 -14.53 1.68
C PHE A 31 -10.14 -15.59 0.76
N SER A 32 -11.42 -15.89 0.89
CA SER A 32 -12.14 -16.79 -0.01
C SER A 32 -12.20 -16.25 -1.44
N TYR A 33 -12.28 -14.93 -1.64
CA TYR A 33 -12.22 -14.32 -2.97
C TYR A 33 -10.82 -14.35 -3.60
N ALA A 34 -9.78 -14.53 -2.80
CA ALA A 34 -8.41 -14.69 -3.29
C ALA A 34 -8.08 -16.13 -3.73
N THR A 35 -8.95 -17.11 -3.41
CA THR A 35 -8.67 -18.52 -3.71
C THR A 35 -8.48 -18.84 -5.20
N PRO A 36 -9.18 -18.22 -6.18
CA PRO A 36 -8.94 -18.47 -7.61
C PRO A 36 -7.56 -17.98 -8.06
N TYR A 37 -6.97 -17.02 -7.34
CA TYR A 37 -5.71 -16.36 -7.70
C TYR A 37 -4.49 -16.89 -6.92
N LYS A 38 -4.60 -18.04 -6.24
CA LYS A 38 -3.54 -18.61 -5.37
C LYS A 38 -2.18 -18.70 -6.07
N SER A 39 -2.16 -19.20 -7.29
CA SER A 39 -0.93 -19.36 -8.05
C SER A 39 -0.29 -18.01 -8.40
N THR A 40 -1.09 -17.05 -8.86
CA THR A 40 -0.64 -15.68 -9.15
C THR A 40 -0.18 -14.96 -7.88
N PHE A 41 -0.86 -15.22 -6.75
CA PHE A 41 -0.49 -14.66 -5.44
C PHE A 41 0.83 -15.25 -4.91
N LEU A 42 1.09 -16.55 -5.13
CA LEU A 42 2.37 -17.17 -4.80
C LEU A 42 3.53 -16.57 -5.60
N ILE A 43 3.35 -16.39 -6.91
CA ILE A 43 4.34 -15.74 -7.76
C ILE A 43 4.58 -14.30 -7.31
N PHE A 44 3.50 -13.58 -6.99
CA PHE A 44 3.58 -12.23 -6.45
C PHE A 44 4.40 -12.16 -5.15
N LEU A 45 4.13 -13.08 -4.21
CA LEU A 45 4.88 -13.16 -2.95
C LEU A 45 6.36 -13.50 -3.18
N ALA A 46 6.65 -14.42 -4.10
CA ALA A 46 8.02 -14.75 -4.48
C ALA A 46 8.76 -13.53 -5.07
N CYS A 47 8.09 -12.75 -5.92
CA CYS A 47 8.67 -11.49 -6.46
C CYS A 47 8.90 -10.46 -5.35
N LEU A 48 7.99 -10.33 -4.38
CA LEU A 48 8.19 -9.42 -3.23
C LEU A 48 9.38 -9.83 -2.36
N ILE A 49 9.56 -11.14 -2.14
CA ILE A 49 10.73 -11.65 -1.41
C ILE A 49 12.02 -11.37 -2.21
N ALA A 50 12.00 -11.59 -3.52
CA ALA A 50 13.13 -11.29 -4.39
C ALA A 50 13.48 -9.78 -4.34
N ASP A 51 12.50 -8.88 -4.45
CA ASP A 51 12.69 -7.43 -4.34
C ASP A 51 13.31 -7.03 -2.99
N ALA A 52 12.80 -7.61 -1.90
CA ALA A 52 13.32 -7.34 -0.57
C ALA A 52 14.79 -7.82 -0.41
N VAL A 53 15.14 -8.98 -0.96
CA VAL A 53 16.53 -9.49 -0.97
C VAL A 53 17.44 -8.59 -1.81
N LEU A 54 17.00 -8.16 -3.01
CA LEU A 54 17.76 -7.25 -3.86
C LEU A 54 17.96 -5.89 -3.18
N THR A 55 16.97 -5.39 -2.46
CA THR A 55 17.06 -4.15 -1.68
C THR A 55 18.13 -4.24 -0.61
N VAL A 56 18.21 -5.37 0.10
CA VAL A 56 19.26 -5.61 1.12
C VAL A 56 20.64 -5.85 0.49
N ALA A 57 20.71 -6.44 -0.69
CA ALA A 57 21.96 -6.69 -1.38
C ALA A 57 22.69 -5.39 -1.79
N THR A 58 21.95 -4.31 -2.07
CA THR A 58 22.54 -3.03 -2.49
C THR A 58 23.51 -2.44 -1.47
N PRO A 59 23.17 -2.23 -0.19
CA PRO A 59 24.12 -1.71 0.81
C PRO A 59 25.27 -2.69 1.09
N LEU A 60 25.06 -4.00 0.96
CA LEU A 60 26.13 -4.99 1.11
C LEU A 60 27.17 -4.89 0.00
N LEU A 61 26.72 -4.74 -1.26
CA LEU A 61 27.64 -4.52 -2.38
C LEU A 61 28.36 -3.18 -2.28
N LEU A 62 27.69 -2.13 -1.82
CA LEU A 62 28.32 -0.82 -1.58
C LEU A 62 29.39 -0.90 -0.48
N ARG A 63 29.14 -1.65 0.57
CA ARG A 63 30.14 -1.91 1.60
C ARG A 63 31.38 -2.59 1.01
N GLU A 64 31.21 -3.67 0.26
CA GLU A 64 32.30 -4.40 -0.36
C GLU A 64 33.07 -3.53 -1.37
N LEU A 65 32.37 -2.69 -2.12
CA LEU A 65 32.96 -1.71 -3.03
C LEU A 65 33.88 -0.74 -2.27
N ILE A 66 33.50 -0.29 -1.09
CA ILE A 66 34.30 0.64 -0.28
C ILE A 66 35.47 -0.11 0.36
N ASP A 67 35.19 -1.22 1.05
CA ASP A 67 36.16 -1.95 1.87
C ASP A 67 37.25 -2.62 1.00
N ALA A 68 36.89 -3.29 -0.09
CA ALA A 68 37.81 -4.04 -0.95
C ALA A 68 38.26 -3.26 -2.21
N GLY A 69 37.50 -2.21 -2.58
CA GLY A 69 37.80 -1.45 -3.80
C GLY A 69 38.43 -0.09 -3.54
N VAL A 70 37.69 0.79 -2.84
CA VAL A 70 38.08 2.21 -2.67
C VAL A 70 39.24 2.36 -1.69
N ILE A 71 39.17 1.72 -0.52
CA ILE A 71 40.23 1.82 0.53
C ILE A 71 41.56 1.31 0.02
N PRO A 72 41.66 0.09 -0.60
CA PRO A 72 42.92 -0.41 -1.15
C PRO A 72 43.29 0.22 -2.48
N LYS A 73 42.46 1.12 -3.04
CA LYS A 73 42.67 1.76 -4.36
C LYS A 73 42.74 0.75 -5.52
N ASN A 74 42.04 -0.38 -5.41
CA ASN A 74 42.05 -1.42 -6.44
C ASN A 74 40.98 -1.10 -7.51
N ARG A 75 41.48 -0.55 -8.66
CA ARG A 75 40.61 -0.15 -9.78
C ARG A 75 39.77 -1.30 -10.35
N THR A 76 40.29 -2.50 -10.39
CA THR A 76 39.59 -3.67 -10.94
C THR A 76 38.40 -4.03 -10.07
N VAL A 77 38.57 -4.05 -8.74
CA VAL A 77 37.48 -4.33 -7.79
C VAL A 77 36.41 -3.23 -7.85
N VAL A 78 36.85 -1.96 -7.91
CA VAL A 78 35.89 -0.83 -8.04
C VAL A 78 35.05 -0.98 -9.31
N THR A 79 35.66 -1.29 -10.45
CA THR A 79 34.95 -1.41 -11.73
C THR A 79 33.97 -2.60 -11.70
N THR A 80 34.42 -3.76 -11.20
CA THR A 80 33.56 -4.96 -11.13
C THR A 80 32.38 -4.78 -10.17
N MET A 81 32.61 -4.16 -9.00
CA MET A 81 31.54 -3.90 -8.03
C MET A 81 30.59 -2.81 -8.52
N ALA A 82 31.07 -1.76 -9.19
CA ALA A 82 30.23 -0.76 -9.81
C ALA A 82 29.32 -1.37 -10.89
N LEU A 83 29.86 -2.28 -11.71
CA LEU A 83 29.07 -3.02 -12.69
C LEU A 83 28.03 -3.93 -12.01
N ALA A 84 28.41 -4.60 -10.94
CA ALA A 84 27.50 -5.44 -10.16
C ALA A 84 26.35 -4.63 -9.55
N VAL A 85 26.60 -3.44 -8.99
CA VAL A 85 25.58 -2.52 -8.48
C VAL A 85 24.65 -2.04 -9.60
N ALA A 86 25.20 -1.69 -10.77
CA ALA A 86 24.40 -1.30 -11.93
C ALA A 86 23.49 -2.44 -12.40
N LEU A 87 24.02 -3.66 -12.48
CA LEU A 87 23.24 -4.85 -12.84
C LEU A 87 22.14 -5.14 -11.82
N LEU A 88 22.47 -5.02 -10.53
CA LEU A 88 21.50 -5.19 -9.44
C LEU A 88 20.37 -4.16 -9.54
N ALA A 89 20.68 -2.89 -9.85
CA ALA A 89 19.68 -1.84 -10.04
C ALA A 89 18.73 -2.15 -11.22
N LEU A 90 19.28 -2.63 -12.34
CA LEU A 90 18.46 -3.07 -13.48
C LEU A 90 17.57 -4.27 -13.13
N LEU A 91 18.11 -5.23 -12.39
CA LEU A 91 17.35 -6.40 -11.94
C LEU A 91 16.22 -5.98 -10.99
N THR A 92 16.50 -5.08 -10.05
CA THR A 92 15.49 -4.53 -9.13
C THR A 92 14.41 -3.78 -9.91
N ALA A 93 14.77 -2.97 -10.90
CA ALA A 93 13.80 -2.28 -11.75
C ALA A 93 12.91 -3.27 -12.51
N PHE A 94 13.49 -4.33 -13.06
CA PHE A 94 12.74 -5.38 -13.75
C PHE A 94 11.78 -6.11 -12.81
N VAL A 95 12.23 -6.52 -11.63
CA VAL A 95 11.39 -7.18 -10.62
C VAL A 95 10.24 -6.28 -10.20
N ASN A 96 10.48 -4.98 -10.00
CA ASN A 96 9.44 -4.02 -9.67
C ASN A 96 8.38 -3.87 -10.79
N ILE A 97 8.77 -3.92 -12.06
CA ILE A 97 7.83 -3.92 -13.18
C ILE A 97 6.95 -5.18 -13.13
N VAL A 98 7.55 -6.35 -12.90
CA VAL A 98 6.84 -7.62 -12.77
C VAL A 98 5.85 -7.59 -11.60
N ILE A 99 6.27 -7.08 -10.44
CA ILE A 99 5.41 -6.90 -9.25
C ILE A 99 4.20 -6.03 -9.59
N ARG A 100 4.41 -4.90 -10.25
CA ARG A 100 3.33 -3.99 -10.65
C ARG A 100 2.36 -4.65 -11.63
N TRP A 101 2.89 -5.39 -12.61
CA TRP A 101 2.08 -6.09 -13.59
C TRP A 101 1.22 -7.19 -12.95
N ILE A 102 1.81 -8.01 -12.08
CA ILE A 102 1.08 -9.06 -11.35
C ILE A 102 0.03 -8.46 -10.43
N SER A 103 0.38 -7.38 -9.70
CA SER A 103 -0.55 -6.67 -8.82
C SER A 103 -1.75 -6.10 -9.59
N ALA A 104 -1.50 -5.50 -10.76
CA ALA A 104 -2.57 -5.00 -11.64
C ALA A 104 -3.47 -6.15 -12.11
N LYS A 105 -2.88 -7.27 -12.55
CA LYS A 105 -3.64 -8.44 -13.02
C LYS A 105 -4.54 -9.03 -11.92
N ILE A 106 -4.05 -9.13 -10.69
CA ILE A 106 -4.86 -9.56 -9.54
C ILE A 106 -5.99 -8.56 -9.27
N GLY A 107 -5.67 -7.26 -9.30
CA GLY A 107 -6.65 -6.20 -9.07
C GLY A 107 -7.76 -6.16 -10.12
N GLU A 108 -7.43 -6.27 -11.39
CA GLU A 108 -8.41 -6.30 -12.49
C GLU A 108 -9.30 -7.54 -12.42
N GLY A 109 -8.72 -8.71 -12.12
CA GLY A 109 -9.49 -9.93 -11.92
C GLY A 109 -10.47 -9.82 -10.76
N LEU A 110 -10.03 -9.27 -9.62
CA LEU A 110 -10.88 -9.05 -8.46
C LEU A 110 -12.02 -8.07 -8.75
N ILE A 111 -11.74 -6.98 -9.52
CA ILE A 111 -12.79 -6.04 -9.96
C ILE A 111 -13.83 -6.75 -10.82
N TYR A 112 -13.38 -7.51 -11.80
CA TYR A 112 -14.28 -8.24 -12.70
C TYR A 112 -15.20 -9.16 -11.91
N ASP A 113 -14.65 -9.94 -10.99
CA ASP A 113 -15.42 -10.86 -10.15
C ASP A 113 -16.42 -10.13 -9.24
N LEU A 114 -15.96 -9.05 -8.57
CA LEU A 114 -16.82 -8.25 -7.72
C LEU A 114 -17.95 -7.55 -8.49
N ARG A 115 -17.64 -6.94 -9.65
CA ARG A 115 -18.65 -6.31 -10.51
C ARG A 115 -19.68 -7.32 -10.99
N SER A 116 -19.23 -8.49 -11.45
CA SER A 116 -20.12 -9.56 -11.93
C SER A 116 -21.06 -10.05 -10.83
N GLN A 117 -20.55 -10.24 -9.61
CA GLN A 117 -21.37 -10.69 -8.48
C GLN A 117 -22.37 -9.63 -8.02
N VAL A 118 -21.93 -8.38 -7.90
CA VAL A 118 -22.81 -7.27 -7.50
C VAL A 118 -23.89 -7.04 -8.55
N PHE A 119 -23.52 -7.08 -9.84
CA PHE A 119 -24.47 -6.91 -10.93
C PHE A 119 -25.53 -8.02 -10.92
N ARG A 120 -25.11 -9.28 -10.75
CA ARG A 120 -26.02 -10.41 -10.61
C ARG A 120 -26.97 -10.23 -9.42
N HIS A 121 -26.43 -9.86 -8.26
CA HIS A 121 -27.24 -9.63 -7.06
C HIS A 121 -28.27 -8.50 -7.25
N VAL A 122 -27.90 -7.44 -7.95
CA VAL A 122 -28.82 -6.33 -8.26
C VAL A 122 -29.92 -6.80 -9.22
N GLN A 123 -29.59 -7.61 -10.25
CA GLN A 123 -30.59 -8.13 -11.17
C GLN A 123 -31.62 -9.07 -10.50
N GLU A 124 -31.23 -9.76 -9.44
CA GLU A 124 -32.12 -10.64 -8.67
C GLU A 124 -33.06 -9.88 -7.74
N GLN A 125 -32.92 -8.54 -7.62
CA GLN A 125 -33.80 -7.74 -6.76
C GLN A 125 -35.20 -7.57 -7.36
N SER A 126 -36.18 -7.42 -6.47
CA SER A 126 -37.59 -7.21 -6.88
C SER A 126 -37.78 -5.85 -7.56
N ILE A 127 -38.82 -5.72 -8.42
CA ILE A 127 -39.21 -4.47 -9.06
C ILE A 127 -39.47 -3.36 -8.01
N ALA A 128 -40.01 -3.73 -6.85
CA ALA A 128 -40.24 -2.80 -5.74
C ALA A 128 -38.95 -2.18 -5.17
N PHE A 129 -37.84 -2.85 -5.30
CA PHE A 129 -36.50 -2.28 -4.96
C PHE A 129 -36.13 -1.15 -5.90
N PHE A 130 -36.31 -1.32 -7.21
CA PHE A 130 -35.94 -0.32 -8.23
C PHE A 130 -36.85 0.90 -8.22
N THR A 131 -38.13 0.77 -7.81
CA THR A 131 -39.03 1.91 -7.67
C THR A 131 -38.72 2.78 -6.45
N ARG A 132 -38.06 2.23 -5.43
CA ARG A 132 -37.71 2.95 -4.19
C ARG A 132 -36.25 3.45 -4.17
N THR A 133 -35.39 2.92 -5.05
CA THR A 133 -33.95 3.21 -5.07
C THR A 133 -33.59 3.98 -6.33
N GLN A 134 -32.87 5.08 -6.19
CA GLN A 134 -32.34 5.81 -7.35
C GLN A 134 -31.24 4.98 -8.02
N THR A 135 -31.54 4.41 -9.18
CA THR A 135 -30.64 3.51 -9.93
C THR A 135 -29.27 4.16 -10.23
N GLY A 136 -29.25 5.46 -10.56
CA GLY A 136 -28.02 6.20 -10.81
C GLY A 136 -27.08 6.28 -9.59
N ALA A 137 -27.65 6.55 -8.42
CA ALA A 137 -26.90 6.58 -7.16
C ALA A 137 -26.35 5.19 -6.79
N LEU A 138 -27.13 4.14 -7.04
CA LEU A 138 -26.71 2.75 -6.80
C LEU A 138 -25.51 2.37 -7.70
N ILE A 139 -25.58 2.66 -9.00
CA ILE A 139 -24.49 2.38 -9.95
C ILE A 139 -23.22 3.16 -9.58
N SER A 140 -23.37 4.44 -9.23
CA SER A 140 -22.23 5.27 -8.81
C SER A 140 -21.56 4.70 -7.54
N ARG A 141 -22.35 4.28 -6.56
CA ARG A 141 -21.84 3.68 -5.31
C ARG A 141 -21.13 2.35 -5.57
N ILE A 142 -21.72 1.47 -6.38
CA ILE A 142 -21.10 0.19 -6.76
C ILE A 142 -19.74 0.43 -7.42
N ASN A 143 -19.65 1.38 -8.34
CA ASN A 143 -18.40 1.69 -9.02
C ASN A 143 -17.34 2.23 -8.04
N SER A 144 -17.70 3.16 -7.15
CA SER A 144 -16.76 3.72 -6.18
C SER A 144 -16.28 2.69 -5.16
N ASP A 145 -17.18 1.83 -4.67
CA ASP A 145 -16.85 0.78 -3.69
C ASP A 145 -15.95 -0.29 -4.30
N VAL A 146 -16.21 -0.70 -5.54
CA VAL A 146 -15.36 -1.67 -6.27
C VAL A 146 -13.96 -1.10 -6.56
N ILE A 147 -13.87 0.16 -7.00
CA ILE A 147 -12.58 0.84 -7.21
C ILE A 147 -11.83 1.02 -5.89
N GLY A 148 -12.55 1.34 -4.81
CA GLY A 148 -11.96 1.42 -3.46
C GLY A 148 -11.38 0.08 -3.00
N ALA A 149 -12.12 -1.01 -3.18
CA ALA A 149 -11.66 -2.36 -2.87
C ALA A 149 -10.43 -2.77 -3.71
N GLN A 150 -10.42 -2.45 -5.01
CA GLN A 150 -9.25 -2.66 -5.87
C GLN A 150 -8.01 -1.97 -5.31
N ARG A 151 -8.15 -0.66 -5.04
CA ARG A 151 -7.04 0.16 -4.57
C ARG A 151 -6.50 -0.35 -3.23
N ALA A 152 -7.37 -0.78 -2.33
CA ALA A 152 -6.99 -1.41 -1.07
C ALA A 152 -6.20 -2.70 -1.30
N PHE A 153 -6.59 -3.54 -2.25
CA PHE A 153 -5.93 -4.81 -2.53
C PHE A 153 -4.60 -4.62 -3.28
N THR A 154 -4.58 -3.81 -4.35
CA THR A 154 -3.40 -3.69 -5.21
C THR A 154 -2.30 -2.84 -4.61
N SER A 155 -2.62 -1.72 -3.96
CA SER A 155 -1.61 -0.80 -3.44
C SER A 155 -1.38 -0.95 -1.93
N THR A 156 -2.44 -0.98 -1.14
CA THR A 156 -2.29 -0.98 0.32
C THR A 156 -1.78 -2.33 0.84
N PHE A 157 -2.44 -3.42 0.43
CA PHE A 157 -2.06 -4.76 0.89
C PHE A 157 -0.67 -5.17 0.38
N SER A 158 -0.39 -4.94 -0.91
CA SER A 158 0.92 -5.18 -1.50
C SER A 158 2.02 -4.36 -0.83
N GLY A 159 1.75 -3.08 -0.59
CA GLY A 159 2.69 -2.18 0.09
C GLY A 159 2.96 -2.60 1.53
N ILE A 160 1.96 -3.02 2.29
CA ILE A 160 2.14 -3.51 3.67
C ILE A 160 3.03 -4.76 3.68
N ILE A 161 2.75 -5.74 2.82
CA ILE A 161 3.55 -6.98 2.76
C ILE A 161 4.99 -6.67 2.33
N SER A 162 5.17 -5.90 1.27
CA SER A 162 6.51 -5.53 0.78
C SER A 162 7.30 -4.80 1.86
N ASN A 163 6.72 -3.77 2.48
CA ASN A 163 7.39 -3.01 3.54
C ASN A 163 7.70 -3.86 4.77
N ALA A 164 6.80 -4.77 5.17
CA ALA A 164 7.03 -5.67 6.29
C ALA A 164 8.18 -6.65 6.00
N LEU A 165 8.22 -7.26 4.81
CA LEU A 165 9.30 -8.15 4.38
C LEU A 165 10.64 -7.41 4.30
N THR A 166 10.66 -6.24 3.66
CA THR A 166 11.86 -5.41 3.54
C THR A 166 12.36 -5.01 4.93
N LEU A 167 11.46 -4.56 5.82
CA LEU A 167 11.83 -4.19 7.18
C LEU A 167 12.44 -5.35 7.96
N LEU A 168 11.84 -6.54 7.89
CA LEU A 168 12.35 -7.74 8.56
C LEU A 168 13.73 -8.12 8.03
N LEU A 169 13.93 -8.11 6.71
CA LEU A 169 15.22 -8.45 6.10
C LEU A 169 16.28 -7.40 6.39
N VAL A 170 15.95 -6.11 6.29
CA VAL A 170 16.89 -5.02 6.60
C VAL A 170 17.31 -5.06 8.06
N VAL A 171 16.36 -5.14 9.00
CA VAL A 171 16.67 -5.22 10.44
C VAL A 171 17.46 -6.49 10.74
N GLY A 172 17.08 -7.64 10.18
CA GLY A 172 17.81 -8.90 10.35
C GLY A 172 19.26 -8.79 9.85
N THR A 173 19.47 -8.20 8.68
CA THR A 173 20.83 -7.98 8.12
C THR A 173 21.63 -7.00 8.97
N MET A 174 21.01 -5.91 9.41
CA MET A 174 21.68 -4.93 10.28
C MET A 174 22.07 -5.55 11.63
N LEU A 175 21.24 -6.39 12.23
CA LEU A 175 21.56 -7.13 13.46
C LEU A 175 22.71 -8.10 13.25
N ALA A 176 22.76 -8.79 12.11
CA ALA A 176 23.84 -9.71 11.76
C ALA A 176 25.17 -8.99 11.53
N LEU A 177 25.14 -7.78 10.96
CA LEU A 177 26.35 -6.96 10.70
C LEU A 177 26.85 -6.28 11.98
N SER A 178 25.97 -5.65 12.74
CA SER A 178 26.29 -4.95 14.00
C SER A 178 25.04 -4.73 14.84
N TRP A 179 24.85 -5.58 15.85
CA TRP A 179 23.70 -5.49 16.74
C TRP A 179 23.70 -4.18 17.57
N GLN A 180 24.89 -3.66 17.90
CA GLN A 180 25.08 -2.44 18.70
C GLN A 180 24.57 -1.20 17.95
N ILE A 181 24.97 -1.05 16.68
CA ILE A 181 24.53 0.05 15.82
C ILE A 181 23.03 -0.05 15.52
N THR A 182 22.52 -1.28 15.33
CA THR A 182 21.11 -1.51 15.08
C THR A 182 20.25 -1.12 16.27
N LEU A 183 20.65 -1.51 17.50
CA LEU A 183 19.93 -1.12 18.70
C LEU A 183 19.97 0.40 18.93
N ALA A 184 21.13 1.04 18.72
CA ALA A 184 21.24 2.49 18.83
C ALA A 184 20.32 3.20 17.81
N SER A 185 20.27 2.72 16.58
CA SER A 185 19.40 3.26 15.53
C SER A 185 17.90 3.07 15.86
N LEU A 186 17.51 1.90 16.37
CA LEU A 186 16.15 1.63 16.80
C LEU A 186 15.73 2.51 17.99
N LEU A 187 16.66 2.81 18.90
CA LEU A 187 16.39 3.69 20.04
C LEU A 187 16.21 5.15 19.61
N LEU A 188 16.82 5.57 18.50
CA LEU A 188 16.62 6.89 17.92
C LEU A 188 15.27 7.01 17.17
N LEU A 189 14.68 5.91 16.73
CA LEU A 189 13.45 5.91 15.93
C LEU A 189 12.26 6.63 16.62
N PRO A 190 11.97 6.43 17.92
CA PRO A 190 10.93 7.18 18.62
C PRO A 190 11.17 8.69 18.66
N VAL A 191 12.44 9.13 18.69
CA VAL A 191 12.81 10.55 18.71
C VAL A 191 12.39 11.23 17.39
N PHE A 192 12.47 10.53 16.26
CA PHE A 192 11.99 11.04 14.96
C PHE A 192 10.47 10.91 14.79
N LEU A 193 9.86 9.89 15.39
CA LEU A 193 8.41 9.67 15.26
C LEU A 193 7.59 10.61 16.15
N ALA A 194 8.11 11.02 17.31
CA ALA A 194 7.40 11.87 18.25
C ALA A 194 7.04 13.26 17.67
N PRO A 195 7.98 14.01 17.03
CA PRO A 195 7.67 15.28 16.38
C PRO A 195 6.67 15.14 15.23
N THR A 196 6.78 14.04 14.46
CA THR A 196 5.88 13.79 13.31
C THR A 196 4.43 13.62 13.75
N LYS A 197 4.18 12.91 14.86
CA LYS A 197 2.82 12.79 15.44
C LYS A 197 2.31 14.12 15.97
N TRP A 198 3.16 14.88 16.64
CA TRP A 198 2.78 16.18 17.22
C TRP A 198 2.47 17.21 16.13
N ILE A 199 3.33 17.33 15.12
CA ILE A 199 3.15 18.23 13.97
C ILE A 199 1.95 17.78 13.12
N GLY A 200 1.78 16.47 12.88
CA GLY A 200 0.67 15.94 12.12
C GLY A 200 -0.69 16.25 12.74
N GLY A 201 -0.81 16.16 14.07
CA GLY A 201 -2.03 16.56 14.79
C GLY A 201 -2.33 18.07 14.66
N LYS A 202 -1.29 18.91 14.74
CA LYS A 202 -1.44 20.37 14.59
C LYS A 202 -1.79 20.76 13.15
N LEU A 203 -1.18 20.12 12.14
CA LEU A 203 -1.50 20.34 10.73
C LEU A 203 -2.93 19.95 10.38
N GLN A 204 -3.45 18.83 10.93
CA GLN A 204 -4.84 18.45 10.72
C GLN A 204 -5.83 19.50 11.26
N GLY A 205 -5.53 20.10 12.41
CA GLY A 205 -6.30 21.22 12.94
C GLY A 205 -6.31 22.43 11.99
N LEU A 206 -5.14 22.88 11.58
CA LEU A 206 -4.99 24.03 10.68
C LEU A 206 -5.63 23.81 9.29
N THR A 207 -5.52 22.60 8.76
CA THR A 207 -6.15 22.24 7.48
C THR A 207 -7.69 22.28 7.61
N ARG A 208 -8.23 21.79 8.73
CA ARG A 208 -9.67 21.83 8.99
C ARG A 208 -10.19 23.25 9.11
N ASP A 209 -9.46 24.11 9.82
CA ASP A 209 -9.81 25.54 9.98
C ASP A 209 -9.74 26.26 8.63
N SER A 210 -8.72 25.99 7.81
CA SER A 210 -8.58 26.52 6.46
C SER A 210 -9.74 26.12 5.53
N PHE A 211 -10.21 24.87 5.61
CA PHE A 211 -11.39 24.43 4.86
C PHE A 211 -12.68 25.10 5.33
N GLN A 212 -12.83 25.37 6.63
CA GLN A 212 -13.98 26.11 7.16
C GLN A 212 -14.00 27.56 6.69
N ILE A 213 -12.87 28.26 6.77
CA ILE A 213 -12.73 29.65 6.30
C ILE A 213 -13.01 29.76 4.80
N ASN A 214 -12.48 28.82 3.98
CA ASN A 214 -12.76 28.80 2.55
C ASN A 214 -14.23 28.52 2.23
N ALA A 215 -14.90 27.71 3.04
CA ALA A 215 -16.34 27.46 2.90
C ALA A 215 -17.19 28.70 3.26
N GLU A 216 -16.78 29.46 4.27
CA GLU A 216 -17.43 30.70 4.66
C GLU A 216 -17.22 31.82 3.65
N MET A 217 -16.03 31.89 3.02
CA MET A 217 -15.76 32.89 1.96
C MET A 217 -16.46 32.57 0.63
N SER A 218 -16.92 31.33 0.43
CA SER A 218 -17.59 30.88 -0.80
C SER A 218 -19.13 30.85 -0.66
N SER A 219 -19.68 31.24 0.49
CA SER A 219 -21.10 31.37 0.77
C SER A 219 -21.56 32.82 0.70
#